data_ed5c6de1e5c1f26c2b1a3022b2722d0c
#
_entry.id   ed5c6de1e5c1f26c2b1a3022b2722d0c
#
_cell.length_a   1.000
_cell.length_b   1.000
_cell.length_c   1.000
_cell.angle_alpha   90.00
_cell.angle_beta   90.00
_cell.angle_gamma   90.00
#
_symmetry.space_group_name_H-M   'P 1'
#
loop_
_entity.id
_entity.type
_entity.pdbx_description
1 polymer ?
#
loop_
_entity_poly.entity_id
_entity_poly.type
_entity_poly.pdbx_seq_one_letter_code
_entity_poly.pdbx_strand_id
1 'polypeptide(L)'
;MSDNRKEAVKKMAKPIFICSDCWLLVFDFLAPSQLGLEIALVNRRFNCIVDEHFKTRKWKLNKQLIIQWDIEENGTKQMQIVKSDGNPLPIPQNPLPNKVIGFSGIQILYIDQNVIAFLRRFRRFFAVCSTDFYIITENVRISEFILLNIWPTLRVSIRALFLSSIAFRRMRQFAPSLLNDCASLLAVANASDGQAVAKWLFTPRPDCLPKWFRCSVNSPDQWSSTIEQLKAAFSNASSPVTFRIHFLLSSLLDIVVPFDLINQVTGEKLTLKQFENAFCLTRCPIGWDGSNWKNVWDEFKARPNPIDIRIKDGGYDDG
;
A
#
# COMPACT_ATOMS: atom_id res chain seq x y z
N MET A 1 -54.21 56.02 14.71
CA MET A 1 -53.12 55.18 15.32
C MET A 1 -52.33 54.61 14.22
N SER A 2 -51.21 55.26 13.86
CA SER A 2 -50.32 54.83 12.76
C SER A 2 -49.18 53.99 13.31
N ASP A 3 -49.14 52.80 12.84
CA ASP A 3 -48.14 51.76 13.23
C ASP A 3 -46.85 51.95 12.45
N ASN A 4 -45.88 52.62 13.06
CA ASN A 4 -44.54 52.80 12.50
C ASN A 4 -43.72 51.54 12.75
N ARG A 5 -43.79 50.51 11.85
CA ARG A 5 -42.81 49.44 11.80
C ARG A 5 -41.54 50.00 11.19
N LYS A 6 -40.56 50.29 12.01
CA LYS A 6 -39.16 50.54 11.59
C LYS A 6 -38.59 49.25 11.06
N GLU A 7 -38.48 49.11 9.75
CA GLU A 7 -37.66 48.10 9.11
C GLU A 7 -36.18 48.36 9.49
N ALA A 8 -35.63 47.48 10.31
CA ALA A 8 -34.21 47.47 10.63
C ALA A 8 -33.47 46.95 9.38
N VAL A 9 -32.96 47.85 8.56
CA VAL A 9 -32.03 47.52 7.46
C VAL A 9 -30.79 46.89 8.06
N LYS A 10 -30.69 45.56 7.98
CA LYS A 10 -29.51 44.81 8.34
C LYS A 10 -28.35 45.32 7.45
N LYS A 11 -27.47 46.17 7.99
CA LYS A 11 -26.22 46.55 7.33
C LYS A 11 -25.44 45.29 7.04
N MET A 12 -25.47 44.80 5.81
CA MET A 12 -24.57 43.72 5.37
C MET A 12 -23.14 44.23 5.53
N ALA A 13 -22.42 43.64 6.48
CA ALA A 13 -21.00 43.89 6.63
C ALA A 13 -20.31 43.68 5.30
N LYS A 14 -19.51 44.65 4.84
CA LYS A 14 -18.72 44.48 3.61
C LYS A 14 -17.87 43.23 3.76
N PRO A 15 -17.87 42.34 2.78
CA PRO A 15 -17.08 41.14 2.84
C PRO A 15 -15.58 41.52 2.98
N ILE A 16 -14.95 40.98 4.02
CA ILE A 16 -13.50 41.20 4.24
C ILE A 16 -12.77 40.43 3.14
N PHE A 17 -12.03 41.17 2.30
CA PHE A 17 -11.20 40.56 1.27
C PHE A 17 -9.80 40.30 1.87
N ILE A 18 -9.43 39.01 1.99
CA ILE A 18 -8.08 38.58 2.41
C ILE A 18 -7.30 38.27 1.13
N CYS A 19 -6.10 38.87 0.98
CA CYS A 19 -5.24 38.64 -0.18
C CYS A 19 -4.71 37.19 -0.24
N SER A 20 -4.27 36.76 -1.42
CA SER A 20 -3.76 35.40 -1.62
C SER A 20 -2.53 35.10 -0.76
N ASP A 21 -1.64 36.08 -0.56
CA ASP A 21 -0.43 35.92 0.22
C ASP A 21 -0.72 35.63 1.71
N CYS A 22 -1.74 36.28 2.25
CA CYS A 22 -2.21 35.96 3.61
C CYS A 22 -2.76 34.54 3.69
N TRP A 23 -3.49 34.08 2.67
CA TRP A 23 -3.97 32.71 2.60
C TRP A 23 -2.84 31.70 2.48
N LEU A 24 -1.78 31.97 1.71
CA LEU A 24 -0.61 31.11 1.60
C LEU A 24 0.08 30.92 2.96
N LEU A 25 0.17 31.99 3.78
CA LEU A 25 0.69 31.90 5.15
C LEU A 25 -0.22 31.04 6.04
N VAL A 26 -1.53 31.19 5.94
CA VAL A 26 -2.49 30.36 6.69
C VAL A 26 -2.39 28.89 6.27
N PHE A 27 -2.16 28.62 4.98
CA PHE A 27 -2.04 27.27 4.47
C PHE A 27 -0.82 26.51 4.98
N ASP A 28 0.24 27.21 5.42
CA ASP A 28 1.40 26.57 6.05
C ASP A 28 1.04 25.87 7.38
N PHE A 29 -0.06 26.27 8.03
CA PHE A 29 -0.55 25.66 9.27
C PHE A 29 -1.58 24.55 9.06
N LEU A 30 -2.04 24.33 7.82
CA LEU A 30 -3.04 23.33 7.50
C LEU A 30 -2.42 22.06 6.95
N ALA A 31 -3.01 20.92 7.27
CA ALA A 31 -2.56 19.65 6.73
C ALA A 31 -2.83 19.59 5.20
N PRO A 32 -1.93 18.99 4.40
CA PRO A 32 -2.13 18.85 2.95
C PRO A 32 -3.47 18.19 2.55
N SER A 33 -3.98 17.27 3.37
CA SER A 33 -5.30 16.67 3.17
C SER A 33 -6.44 17.70 3.31
N GLN A 34 -6.34 18.61 4.27
CA GLN A 34 -7.33 19.68 4.43
C GLN A 34 -7.27 20.65 3.25
N LEU A 35 -6.07 21.02 2.82
CA LEU A 35 -5.89 21.89 1.66
C LEU A 35 -6.46 21.26 0.39
N GLY A 36 -6.07 20.02 0.09
CA GLY A 36 -6.42 19.36 -1.17
C GLY A 36 -7.84 18.76 -1.22
N LEU A 37 -8.38 18.33 -0.09
CA LEU A 37 -9.68 17.63 -0.04
C LEU A 37 -10.82 18.46 0.56
N GLU A 38 -10.53 19.59 1.18
CA GLU A 38 -11.53 20.46 1.78
C GLU A 38 -11.45 21.88 1.19
N ILE A 39 -10.32 22.58 1.39
CA ILE A 39 -10.17 23.99 1.02
C ILE A 39 -10.21 24.20 -0.50
N ALA A 40 -9.51 23.36 -1.26
CA ALA A 40 -9.50 23.45 -2.73
C ALA A 40 -10.90 23.25 -3.35
N LEU A 41 -11.80 22.56 -2.68
CA LEU A 41 -13.15 22.27 -3.14
C LEU A 41 -14.16 23.38 -2.83
N VAL A 42 -13.83 24.35 -1.96
CA VAL A 42 -14.75 25.42 -1.56
C VAL A 42 -15.13 26.29 -2.75
N ASN A 43 -14.15 26.75 -3.54
CA ASN A 43 -14.38 27.52 -4.77
C ASN A 43 -13.12 27.57 -5.64
N ARG A 44 -13.28 28.09 -6.88
CA ARG A 44 -12.19 28.21 -7.86
C ARG A 44 -10.99 29.03 -7.36
N ARG A 45 -11.23 30.10 -6.58
CA ARG A 45 -10.16 30.95 -6.04
C ARG A 45 -9.31 30.16 -5.06
N PHE A 46 -9.91 29.45 -4.11
CA PHE A 46 -9.17 28.60 -3.18
C PHE A 46 -8.43 27.48 -3.87
N ASN A 47 -9.03 26.84 -4.87
CA ASN A 47 -8.33 25.85 -5.67
C ASN A 47 -7.04 26.41 -6.31
N CYS A 48 -7.10 27.60 -6.90
CA CYS A 48 -5.92 28.24 -7.47
C CYS A 48 -4.85 28.58 -6.41
N ILE A 49 -5.24 29.05 -5.21
CA ILE A 49 -4.30 29.38 -4.14
C ILE A 49 -3.67 28.10 -3.58
N VAL A 50 -4.43 27.02 -3.45
CA VAL A 50 -3.91 25.70 -3.05
C VAL A 50 -2.94 25.15 -4.10
N ASP A 51 -3.26 25.28 -5.38
CA ASP A 51 -2.35 24.91 -6.47
C ASP A 51 -1.04 25.70 -6.40
N GLU A 52 -1.10 27.01 -6.12
CA GLU A 52 0.08 27.85 -5.95
C GLU A 52 0.90 27.41 -4.74
N HIS A 53 0.26 27.17 -3.58
CA HIS A 53 0.91 26.66 -2.39
C HIS A 53 1.63 25.33 -2.66
N PHE A 54 1.02 24.43 -3.42
CA PHE A 54 1.61 23.15 -3.78
C PHE A 54 2.67 23.22 -4.90
N LYS A 55 2.84 24.33 -5.60
CA LYS A 55 3.92 24.50 -6.60
C LYS A 55 5.32 24.44 -5.99
N THR A 56 5.48 24.97 -4.80
CA THR A 56 6.79 25.06 -4.12
C THR A 56 7.15 23.79 -3.36
N ARG A 57 6.17 22.97 -3.02
CA ARG A 57 6.35 21.77 -2.21
C ARG A 57 5.65 20.57 -2.83
N LYS A 58 6.30 19.40 -2.76
CA LYS A 58 5.67 18.12 -3.04
C LYS A 58 5.10 17.57 -1.73
N TRP A 59 3.83 17.18 -1.73
CA TRP A 59 3.13 16.78 -0.51
C TRP A 59 2.57 15.38 -0.62
N LYS A 60 2.67 14.64 0.48
CA LYS A 60 1.80 13.48 0.72
C LYS A 60 0.59 13.93 1.55
N LEU A 61 -0.56 13.39 1.27
CA LEU A 61 -1.71 13.54 2.15
C LEU A 61 -1.42 12.83 3.47
N ASN A 62 -1.19 13.57 4.55
CA ASN A 62 -0.60 13.07 5.79
C ASN A 62 -1.49 12.17 6.65
N LYS A 63 -2.76 11.98 6.28
CA LYS A 63 -3.68 11.13 7.04
C LYS A 63 -4.06 9.90 6.25
N GLN A 64 -4.25 8.80 6.95
CA GLN A 64 -4.84 7.60 6.39
C GLN A 64 -6.28 7.91 6.00
N LEU A 65 -6.62 7.69 4.73
CA LEU A 65 -7.98 7.75 4.24
C LEU A 65 -8.63 6.39 4.47
N ILE A 66 -9.83 6.38 5.03
CA ILE A 66 -10.62 5.18 5.22
C ILE A 66 -11.81 5.25 4.27
N ILE A 67 -11.93 4.29 3.38
CA ILE A 67 -13.08 4.11 2.49
C ILE A 67 -13.97 3.06 3.13
N GLN A 68 -15.16 3.47 3.53
CA GLN A 68 -16.18 2.62 4.15
C GLN A 68 -17.54 2.90 3.53
N TRP A 69 -18.54 2.15 3.91
CA TRP A 69 -19.93 2.42 3.60
C TRP A 69 -20.61 3.13 4.76
N ASP A 70 -21.58 3.96 4.43
CA ASP A 70 -22.56 4.52 5.35
C ASP A 70 -23.96 4.10 4.90
N ILE A 71 -24.91 4.07 5.82
CA ILE A 71 -26.29 3.73 5.50
C ILE A 71 -27.07 5.04 5.41
N GLU A 72 -27.59 5.35 4.23
CA GLU A 72 -28.54 6.45 4.06
C GLU A 72 -29.87 6.14 4.78
N GLU A 73 -30.69 7.16 5.00
CA GLU A 73 -32.01 7.02 5.63
C GLU A 73 -32.93 6.01 4.94
N ASN A 74 -32.73 5.79 3.64
CA ASN A 74 -33.46 4.81 2.83
C ASN A 74 -32.94 3.38 2.95
N GLY A 75 -31.88 3.14 3.74
CA GLY A 75 -31.23 1.84 3.90
C GLY A 75 -30.19 1.49 2.83
N THR A 76 -29.95 2.37 1.84
CA THR A 76 -28.94 2.15 0.79
C THR A 76 -27.55 2.37 1.34
N LYS A 77 -26.60 1.48 0.98
CA LYS A 77 -25.19 1.65 1.30
C LYS A 77 -24.55 2.65 0.34
N GLN A 78 -23.88 3.64 0.88
CA GLN A 78 -23.15 4.63 0.10
C GLN A 78 -21.67 4.67 0.50
N MET A 79 -20.79 4.85 -0.50
CA MET A 79 -19.38 5.07 -0.26
C MET A 79 -19.15 6.35 0.55
N GLN A 80 -18.42 6.23 1.64
CA GLN A 80 -17.96 7.34 2.46
C GLN A 80 -16.44 7.30 2.61
N ILE A 81 -15.82 8.46 2.49
CA ILE A 81 -14.41 8.64 2.83
C ILE A 81 -14.32 9.32 4.18
N VAL A 82 -13.59 8.75 5.11
CA VAL A 82 -13.39 9.34 6.44
C VAL A 82 -11.91 9.46 6.76
N LYS A 83 -11.56 10.42 7.59
CA LYS A 83 -10.24 10.51 8.20
C LYS A 83 -10.09 9.44 9.29
N SER A 84 -8.87 9.16 9.70
CA SER A 84 -8.58 8.27 10.82
C SER A 84 -9.20 8.71 12.15
N ASP A 85 -9.61 9.98 12.28
CA ASP A 85 -10.33 10.54 13.43
C ASP A 85 -11.86 10.38 13.32
N GLY A 86 -12.37 9.71 12.28
CA GLY A 86 -13.80 9.47 12.04
C GLY A 86 -14.51 10.60 11.30
N ASN A 87 -13.86 11.73 11.04
CA ASN A 87 -14.51 12.86 10.36
C ASN A 87 -14.69 12.57 8.86
N PRO A 88 -15.90 12.75 8.29
CA PRO A 88 -16.12 12.54 6.87
C PRO A 88 -15.37 13.56 6.02
N LEU A 89 -14.95 13.13 4.84
CA LEU A 89 -14.38 13.97 3.81
C LEU A 89 -15.28 13.96 2.58
N PRO A 90 -15.43 15.11 1.90
CA PRO A 90 -16.14 15.13 0.63
C PRO A 90 -15.39 14.23 -0.37
N ILE A 91 -16.16 13.50 -1.20
CA ILE A 91 -15.59 12.71 -2.29
C ILE A 91 -15.04 13.69 -3.34
N PRO A 92 -13.74 13.68 -3.67
CA PRO A 92 -13.17 14.60 -4.64
C PRO A 92 -13.81 14.40 -6.01
N GLN A 93 -14.53 15.40 -6.50
CA GLN A 93 -15.14 15.39 -7.83
C GLN A 93 -14.11 15.76 -8.92
N ASN A 94 -13.15 16.60 -8.58
CA ASN A 94 -12.09 17.06 -9.46
C ASN A 94 -10.77 16.34 -9.18
N PRO A 95 -9.84 16.28 -10.17
CA PRO A 95 -8.48 15.81 -9.94
C PRO A 95 -7.80 16.61 -8.82
N LEU A 96 -7.04 15.94 -7.98
CA LEU A 96 -6.23 16.61 -6.96
C LEU A 96 -5.14 17.48 -7.59
N PRO A 97 -4.68 18.52 -6.88
CA PRO A 97 -3.58 19.38 -7.34
C PRO A 97 -2.35 18.58 -7.76
N ASN A 98 -1.67 19.03 -8.82
CA ASN A 98 -0.56 18.30 -9.46
C ASN A 98 0.65 18.05 -8.53
N LYS A 99 0.80 18.82 -7.46
CA LYS A 99 1.90 18.68 -6.49
C LYS A 99 1.62 17.70 -5.37
N VAL A 100 0.39 17.22 -5.24
CA VAL A 100 0.08 16.08 -4.39
C VAL A 100 0.69 14.85 -5.05
N ILE A 101 1.66 14.22 -4.38
CA ILE A 101 2.41 13.08 -4.92
C ILE A 101 1.98 11.74 -4.33
N GLY A 102 1.07 11.73 -3.36
CA GLY A 102 0.58 10.50 -2.74
C GLY A 102 -0.20 10.76 -1.45
N PHE A 103 -0.40 9.70 -0.72
CA PHE A 103 -1.10 9.68 0.58
C PHE A 103 -0.30 8.83 1.57
N SER A 104 -0.56 9.00 2.86
CA SER A 104 0.09 8.19 3.91
C SER A 104 -0.46 6.76 3.97
N GLY A 105 -1.70 6.57 3.54
CA GLY A 105 -2.33 5.26 3.43
C GLY A 105 -3.78 5.38 3.00
N ILE A 106 -4.28 4.33 2.32
CA ILE A 106 -5.70 4.13 2.05
C ILE A 106 -6.10 2.80 2.66
N GLN A 107 -7.11 2.82 3.53
CA GLN A 107 -7.76 1.62 4.04
C GLN A 107 -9.12 1.49 3.38
N ILE A 108 -9.39 0.34 2.78
CA ILE A 108 -10.63 0.06 2.07
C ILE A 108 -11.38 -1.01 2.86
N LEU A 109 -12.50 -0.62 3.46
CA LEU A 109 -13.38 -1.50 4.23
C LEU A 109 -14.65 -1.86 3.47
N TYR A 110 -14.91 -1.17 2.36
CA TYR A 110 -16.04 -1.38 1.46
C TYR A 110 -15.61 -1.20 0.01
N ILE A 111 -16.14 -2.01 -0.89
CA ILE A 111 -15.85 -1.98 -2.32
C ILE A 111 -17.14 -2.01 -3.14
N ASP A 112 -17.27 -1.05 -4.03
CA ASP A 112 -18.28 -0.94 -5.09
C ASP A 112 -17.68 -0.27 -6.34
N GLN A 113 -18.52 0.01 -7.33
CA GLN A 113 -18.11 0.71 -8.55
C GLN A 113 -17.63 2.16 -8.28
N ASN A 114 -18.15 2.82 -7.24
CA ASN A 114 -17.73 4.18 -6.87
C ASN A 114 -16.32 4.17 -6.28
N VAL A 115 -15.99 3.17 -5.45
CA VAL A 115 -14.64 2.97 -4.92
C VAL A 115 -13.65 2.71 -6.07
N ILE A 116 -14.01 1.91 -7.06
CA ILE A 116 -13.18 1.66 -8.24
C ILE A 116 -12.97 2.95 -9.04
N ALA A 117 -14.04 3.70 -9.29
CA ALA A 117 -13.95 4.98 -9.99
C ALA A 117 -13.06 5.98 -9.23
N PHE A 118 -13.17 6.01 -7.89
CA PHE A 118 -12.29 6.80 -7.03
C PHE A 118 -10.82 6.37 -7.19
N LEU A 119 -10.49 5.10 -7.05
CA LEU A 119 -9.12 4.58 -7.20
C LEU A 119 -8.54 4.87 -8.60
N ARG A 120 -9.34 4.76 -9.66
CA ARG A 120 -8.93 5.11 -11.03
C ARG A 120 -8.58 6.59 -11.18
N ARG A 121 -9.30 7.50 -10.51
CA ARG A 121 -8.95 8.93 -10.49
C ARG A 121 -7.60 9.18 -9.81
N PHE A 122 -7.24 8.37 -8.83
CA PHE A 122 -5.99 8.46 -8.08
C PHE A 122 -4.83 7.67 -8.71
N ARG A 123 -5.05 6.99 -9.85
CA ARG A 123 -4.04 6.11 -10.49
C ARG A 123 -2.68 6.76 -10.70
N ARG A 124 -2.63 8.08 -10.91
CA ARG A 124 -1.36 8.82 -11.10
C ARG A 124 -0.45 8.72 -9.88
N PHE A 125 -0.99 8.63 -8.67
CA PHE A 125 -0.21 8.49 -7.46
C PHE A 125 0.41 7.10 -7.33
N PHE A 126 -0.25 6.10 -7.91
CA PHE A 126 0.27 4.74 -7.97
C PHE A 126 1.35 4.58 -9.03
N ALA A 127 1.30 5.35 -10.13
CA ALA A 127 2.30 5.30 -11.19
C ALA A 127 3.64 5.95 -10.80
N VAL A 128 3.62 6.95 -9.92
CA VAL A 128 4.80 7.73 -9.53
C VAL A 128 5.44 7.22 -8.24
N CYS A 129 4.65 6.60 -7.36
CA CYS A 129 5.08 6.15 -6.04
C CYS A 129 4.90 4.65 -5.89
N SER A 130 5.91 4.00 -5.33
CA SER A 130 5.81 2.59 -4.94
C SER A 130 4.67 2.39 -3.94
N THR A 131 3.88 1.34 -4.12
CA THR A 131 2.68 1.04 -3.32
C THR A 131 2.86 -0.26 -2.56
N ASP A 132 2.58 -0.25 -1.27
CA ASP A 132 2.45 -1.45 -0.46
C ASP A 132 0.96 -1.85 -0.44
N PHE A 133 0.67 -3.05 -0.91
CA PHE A 133 -0.70 -3.52 -1.13
C PHE A 133 -1.04 -4.68 -0.19
N TYR A 134 -2.03 -4.46 0.67
CA TYR A 134 -2.50 -5.41 1.67
C TYR A 134 -3.90 -5.87 1.31
N ILE A 135 -4.11 -7.18 1.21
CA ILE A 135 -5.44 -7.78 1.01
C ILE A 135 -5.70 -8.79 2.12
N ILE A 136 -6.64 -8.48 2.97
CA ILE A 136 -7.09 -9.33 4.06
C ILE A 136 -8.57 -9.62 3.83
N THR A 137 -8.84 -10.65 3.05
CA THR A 137 -10.20 -11.18 2.83
C THR A 137 -10.12 -12.68 2.63
N GLU A 138 -11.09 -13.39 3.13
CA GLU A 138 -11.30 -14.83 2.89
C GLU A 138 -12.40 -15.07 1.84
N ASN A 139 -13.12 -14.03 1.48
CA ASN A 139 -14.21 -14.09 0.51
C ASN A 139 -13.65 -14.19 -0.92
N VAL A 140 -14.07 -15.25 -1.62
CA VAL A 140 -13.62 -15.56 -2.98
C VAL A 140 -14.08 -14.51 -3.99
N ARG A 141 -15.33 -14.07 -3.92
CA ARG A 141 -15.90 -13.07 -4.85
C ARG A 141 -15.18 -11.73 -4.71
N ILE A 142 -14.88 -11.32 -3.49
CA ILE A 142 -14.13 -10.08 -3.23
C ILE A 142 -12.71 -10.19 -3.81
N SER A 143 -12.03 -11.32 -3.63
CA SER A 143 -10.69 -11.54 -4.20
C SER A 143 -10.70 -11.45 -5.73
N GLU A 144 -11.69 -12.05 -6.37
CA GLU A 144 -11.90 -11.99 -7.83
C GLU A 144 -12.19 -10.57 -8.30
N PHE A 145 -13.09 -9.88 -7.62
CA PHE A 145 -13.46 -8.50 -7.93
C PHE A 145 -12.25 -7.54 -7.81
N ILE A 146 -11.43 -7.68 -6.77
CA ILE A 146 -10.19 -6.92 -6.60
C ILE A 146 -9.24 -7.19 -7.77
N LEU A 147 -9.09 -8.45 -8.16
CA LEU A 147 -8.21 -8.87 -9.23
C LEU A 147 -8.63 -8.29 -10.59
N LEU A 148 -9.93 -8.30 -10.88
CA LEU A 148 -10.45 -7.83 -12.16
C LEU A 148 -10.47 -6.30 -12.25
N ASN A 149 -10.75 -5.60 -11.16
CA ASN A 149 -11.07 -4.17 -11.18
C ASN A 149 -9.98 -3.25 -10.59
N ILE A 150 -9.26 -3.71 -9.57
CA ILE A 150 -8.26 -2.89 -8.86
C ILE A 150 -6.84 -3.25 -9.29
N TRP A 151 -6.53 -4.53 -9.38
CA TRP A 151 -5.21 -5.04 -9.74
C TRP A 151 -4.63 -4.44 -11.03
N PRO A 152 -5.36 -4.37 -12.16
CA PRO A 152 -4.84 -3.81 -13.39
C PRO A 152 -4.35 -2.35 -13.25
N THR A 153 -4.97 -1.60 -12.33
CA THR A 153 -4.60 -0.21 -12.06
C THR A 153 -3.34 -0.07 -11.21
N LEU A 154 -3.08 -1.02 -10.31
CA LEU A 154 -2.04 -0.94 -9.29
C LEU A 154 -0.79 -1.77 -9.59
N ARG A 155 -0.89 -2.87 -10.33
CA ARG A 155 0.16 -3.91 -10.49
C ARG A 155 1.55 -3.37 -10.82
N VAL A 156 1.63 -2.33 -11.66
CA VAL A 156 2.92 -1.76 -12.10
C VAL A 156 3.64 -0.99 -11.00
N SER A 157 2.93 -0.54 -9.98
CA SER A 157 3.45 0.25 -8.87
C SER A 157 3.59 -0.54 -7.57
N ILE A 158 3.08 -1.77 -7.53
CA ILE A 158 3.14 -2.61 -6.33
C ILE A 158 4.59 -2.96 -6.04
N ARG A 159 5.06 -2.50 -4.88
CA ARG A 159 6.36 -2.80 -4.33
C ARG A 159 6.32 -3.92 -3.29
N ALA A 160 5.30 -3.91 -2.45
CA ALA A 160 5.07 -4.95 -1.47
C ALA A 160 3.65 -5.49 -1.57
N LEU A 161 3.52 -6.80 -1.48
CA LEU A 161 2.25 -7.51 -1.58
C LEU A 161 2.06 -8.36 -0.32
N PHE A 162 1.04 -8.01 0.46
CA PHE A 162 0.69 -8.70 1.70
C PHE A 162 -0.70 -9.32 1.53
N LEU A 163 -0.73 -10.63 1.40
CA LEU A 163 -1.95 -11.40 1.15
C LEU A 163 -2.13 -12.46 2.24
N SER A 164 -3.38 -12.78 2.58
CA SER A 164 -3.64 -14.05 3.26
C SER A 164 -3.30 -15.20 2.32
N SER A 165 -2.97 -16.37 2.89
CA SER A 165 -2.65 -17.57 2.08
C SER A 165 -3.82 -17.96 1.17
N ILE A 166 -5.06 -17.77 1.61
CA ILE A 166 -6.27 -18.01 0.85
C ILE A 166 -6.38 -17.03 -0.31
N ALA A 167 -6.24 -15.73 -0.04
CA ALA A 167 -6.28 -14.69 -1.06
C ALA A 167 -5.20 -14.90 -2.13
N PHE A 168 -3.96 -15.24 -1.72
CA PHE A 168 -2.87 -15.50 -2.66
C PHE A 168 -3.16 -16.68 -3.58
N ARG A 169 -3.63 -17.81 -3.02
CA ARG A 169 -3.98 -18.99 -3.81
C ARG A 169 -5.08 -18.69 -4.82
N ARG A 170 -6.10 -17.95 -4.41
CA ARG A 170 -7.21 -17.54 -5.28
C ARG A 170 -6.75 -16.59 -6.38
N MET A 171 -6.01 -15.55 -6.02
CA MET A 171 -5.49 -14.61 -7.01
C MET A 171 -4.63 -15.30 -8.07
N ARG A 172 -3.87 -16.32 -7.72
CA ARG A 172 -3.09 -17.11 -8.68
C ARG A 172 -3.92 -18.00 -9.60
N GLN A 173 -5.08 -18.46 -9.17
CA GLN A 173 -6.00 -19.19 -10.06
C GLN A 173 -6.47 -18.33 -11.23
N PHE A 174 -6.70 -17.03 -10.98
CA PHE A 174 -7.11 -16.06 -12.00
C PHE A 174 -5.94 -15.41 -12.74
N ALA A 175 -4.83 -15.20 -12.05
CA ALA A 175 -3.62 -14.56 -12.59
C ALA A 175 -2.37 -15.37 -12.23
N PRO A 176 -2.04 -16.44 -12.98
CA PRO A 176 -0.86 -17.28 -12.71
C PRO A 176 0.46 -16.50 -12.69
N SER A 177 0.53 -15.41 -13.47
CA SER A 177 1.69 -14.51 -13.58
C SER A 177 1.74 -13.40 -12.52
N LEU A 178 0.83 -13.41 -11.54
CA LEU A 178 0.61 -12.34 -10.56
C LEU A 178 1.89 -11.68 -10.02
N LEU A 179 2.86 -12.49 -9.60
CA LEU A 179 4.12 -11.98 -9.06
C LEU A 179 5.05 -11.40 -10.13
N ASN A 180 5.00 -11.93 -11.35
CA ASN A 180 5.81 -11.47 -12.47
C ASN A 180 5.25 -10.19 -13.11
N ASP A 181 3.93 -9.98 -13.00
CA ASP A 181 3.26 -8.79 -13.53
C ASP A 181 3.61 -7.52 -12.74
N CYS A 182 4.17 -7.67 -11.54
CA CYS A 182 4.59 -6.58 -10.68
C CYS A 182 6.08 -6.30 -10.84
N ALA A 183 6.44 -5.51 -11.85
CA ALA A 183 7.85 -5.19 -12.15
C ALA A 183 8.61 -4.58 -10.95
N SER A 184 7.91 -3.82 -10.10
CA SER A 184 8.47 -3.17 -8.91
C SER A 184 8.42 -4.02 -7.63
N LEU A 185 7.94 -5.26 -7.70
CA LEU A 185 7.69 -6.09 -6.50
C LEU A 185 8.99 -6.44 -5.77
N LEU A 186 9.14 -5.90 -4.57
CA LEU A 186 10.27 -6.17 -3.65
C LEU A 186 9.90 -7.15 -2.55
N ALA A 187 8.67 -7.11 -2.05
CA ALA A 187 8.26 -7.89 -0.89
C ALA A 187 6.92 -8.59 -1.08
N VAL A 188 6.86 -9.84 -0.61
CA VAL A 188 5.63 -10.64 -0.53
C VAL A 188 5.54 -11.22 0.87
N ALA A 189 4.35 -11.22 1.48
CA ALA A 189 4.12 -11.85 2.78
C ALA A 189 2.91 -12.77 2.76
N ASN A 190 2.97 -13.81 3.59
CA ASN A 190 1.91 -14.79 3.85
C ASN A 190 1.48 -15.64 2.62
N ALA A 191 2.32 -15.73 1.59
CA ALA A 191 2.06 -16.63 0.47
C ALA A 191 2.36 -18.09 0.83
N SER A 192 1.43 -19.01 0.51
CA SER A 192 1.55 -20.44 0.85
C SER A 192 1.93 -21.34 -0.33
N ASP A 193 2.03 -20.79 -1.55
CA ASP A 193 2.33 -21.57 -2.75
C ASP A 193 3.83 -21.51 -3.08
N GLY A 194 4.55 -22.56 -2.71
CA GLY A 194 6.00 -22.63 -2.81
C GLY A 194 6.58 -22.44 -4.22
N GLN A 195 5.96 -22.99 -5.26
CA GLN A 195 6.56 -22.96 -6.61
C GLN A 195 6.62 -21.58 -7.24
N ALA A 196 5.56 -20.79 -7.15
CA ALA A 196 5.55 -19.45 -7.75
C ALA A 196 6.40 -18.46 -6.97
N VAL A 197 6.37 -18.57 -5.64
CA VAL A 197 7.24 -17.75 -4.78
C VAL A 197 8.69 -18.10 -4.99
N ALA A 198 9.03 -19.39 -5.09
CA ALA A 198 10.38 -19.85 -5.41
C ALA A 198 10.83 -19.31 -6.78
N LYS A 199 10.02 -19.48 -7.82
CA LYS A 199 10.32 -18.92 -9.14
C LYS A 199 10.54 -17.41 -9.08
N TRP A 200 9.69 -16.67 -8.39
CA TRP A 200 9.85 -15.23 -8.22
C TRP A 200 11.11 -14.89 -7.43
N LEU A 201 11.40 -15.57 -6.32
CA LEU A 201 12.60 -15.33 -5.52
C LEU A 201 13.88 -15.53 -6.32
N PHE A 202 13.96 -16.63 -7.09
CA PHE A 202 15.15 -17.00 -7.86
C PHE A 202 15.25 -16.32 -9.24
N THR A 203 14.28 -15.51 -9.66
CA THR A 203 14.39 -14.70 -10.88
C THR A 203 15.10 -13.38 -10.57
N PRO A 204 16.23 -13.02 -11.22
CA PRO A 204 16.89 -11.73 -11.00
C PRO A 204 15.95 -10.55 -11.28
N ARG A 205 16.12 -9.47 -10.53
CA ARG A 205 15.41 -8.20 -10.79
C ARG A 205 16.26 -7.33 -11.72
N PRO A 206 15.63 -6.57 -12.66
CA PRO A 206 16.39 -5.66 -13.54
C PRO A 206 17.14 -4.56 -12.79
N ASP A 207 16.64 -4.12 -11.63
CA ASP A 207 17.23 -3.07 -10.79
C ASP A 207 18.23 -3.62 -9.76
N CYS A 208 18.48 -4.93 -9.76
CA CYS A 208 19.37 -5.63 -8.82
C CYS A 208 19.04 -5.44 -7.33
N LEU A 209 17.88 -4.88 -6.99
CA LEU A 209 17.46 -4.71 -5.60
C LEU A 209 17.06 -6.05 -4.97
N PRO A 210 17.35 -6.25 -3.68
CA PRO A 210 16.99 -7.46 -2.95
C PRO A 210 15.48 -7.67 -2.87
N LYS A 211 15.06 -8.92 -2.86
CA LYS A 211 13.68 -9.32 -2.62
C LYS A 211 13.46 -9.69 -1.16
N TRP A 212 12.24 -9.41 -0.67
CA TRP A 212 11.84 -9.72 0.69
C TRP A 212 10.64 -10.66 0.67
N PHE A 213 10.74 -11.73 1.43
CA PHE A 213 9.64 -12.66 1.61
C PHE A 213 9.38 -12.88 3.10
N ARG A 214 8.12 -12.92 3.48
CA ARG A 214 7.71 -13.26 4.86
C ARG A 214 6.66 -14.34 4.79
N CYS A 215 6.85 -15.42 5.52
CA CYS A 215 5.89 -16.51 5.60
C CYS A 215 5.81 -17.07 7.02
N SER A 216 4.65 -17.69 7.32
CA SER A 216 4.47 -18.49 8.51
C SER A 216 4.61 -19.96 8.13
N VAL A 217 5.32 -20.73 8.94
CA VAL A 217 5.46 -22.17 8.78
C VAL A 217 4.94 -22.82 10.04
N ASN A 218 3.98 -23.73 9.89
CA ASN A 218 3.21 -24.28 11.01
C ASN A 218 3.48 -25.77 11.26
N SER A 219 4.30 -26.42 10.42
CA SER A 219 4.66 -27.83 10.64
C SER A 219 6.15 -28.11 10.41
N PRO A 220 6.75 -29.05 11.18
CA PRO A 220 8.13 -29.49 11.01
C PRO A 220 8.44 -30.03 9.63
N ASP A 221 7.55 -30.84 9.07
CA ASP A 221 7.74 -31.46 7.74
C ASP A 221 7.75 -30.41 6.63
N GLN A 222 6.85 -29.42 6.69
CA GLN A 222 6.83 -28.29 5.76
C GLN A 222 8.12 -27.48 5.87
N TRP A 223 8.62 -27.25 7.09
CA TRP A 223 9.89 -26.57 7.33
C TRP A 223 11.06 -27.32 6.67
N SER A 224 11.23 -28.59 7.00
CA SER A 224 12.34 -29.41 6.50
C SER A 224 12.33 -29.50 4.98
N SER A 225 11.18 -29.78 4.39
CA SER A 225 11.02 -29.83 2.92
C SER A 225 11.34 -28.49 2.27
N THR A 226 10.86 -27.36 2.82
CA THR A 226 11.10 -26.03 2.28
C THR A 226 12.59 -25.66 2.32
N ILE A 227 13.26 -25.90 3.42
CA ILE A 227 14.69 -25.58 3.59
C ILE A 227 15.56 -26.42 2.65
N GLU A 228 15.30 -27.70 2.53
CA GLU A 228 16.08 -28.57 1.64
C GLU A 228 15.87 -28.18 0.15
N GLN A 229 14.65 -27.81 -0.25
CA GLN A 229 14.41 -27.29 -1.59
C GLN A 229 15.15 -25.97 -1.85
N LEU A 230 15.19 -25.06 -0.86
CA LEU A 230 15.91 -23.79 -0.98
C LEU A 230 17.43 -23.99 -1.04
N LYS A 231 18.00 -24.93 -0.26
CA LYS A 231 19.41 -25.30 -0.33
C LYS A 231 19.76 -25.90 -1.70
N ALA A 232 18.96 -26.84 -2.20
CA ALA A 232 19.17 -27.45 -3.50
C ALA A 232 19.09 -26.41 -4.64
N ALA A 233 18.09 -25.54 -4.61
CA ALA A 233 17.96 -24.46 -5.58
C ALA A 233 19.14 -23.47 -5.53
N PHE A 234 19.66 -23.18 -4.35
CA PHE A 234 20.83 -22.33 -4.18
C PHE A 234 22.11 -22.99 -4.74
N SER A 235 22.34 -24.25 -4.41
CA SER A 235 23.53 -24.99 -4.86
C SER A 235 23.58 -25.15 -6.39
N ASN A 236 22.43 -25.29 -7.03
CA ASN A 236 22.28 -25.42 -8.49
C ASN A 236 22.17 -24.08 -9.23
N ALA A 237 22.18 -22.95 -8.50
CA ALA A 237 22.03 -21.65 -9.12
C ALA A 237 23.29 -21.25 -9.91
N SER A 238 23.06 -20.71 -11.12
CA SER A 238 24.10 -20.18 -12.01
C SER A 238 24.06 -18.65 -12.15
N SER A 239 23.01 -18.02 -11.61
CA SER A 239 22.83 -16.56 -11.67
C SER A 239 22.69 -15.98 -10.27
N PRO A 240 23.31 -14.81 -9.97
CA PRO A 240 23.21 -14.19 -8.67
C PRO A 240 21.82 -13.58 -8.46
N VAL A 241 21.27 -13.77 -7.25
CA VAL A 241 19.99 -13.20 -6.84
C VAL A 241 20.03 -12.89 -5.34
N THR A 242 19.77 -11.66 -4.98
CA THR A 242 19.74 -11.27 -3.57
C THR A 242 18.32 -11.29 -3.02
N PHE A 243 18.11 -12.02 -1.92
CA PHE A 243 16.83 -12.05 -1.22
C PHE A 243 16.97 -12.30 0.28
N ARG A 244 15.90 -11.98 1.01
CA ARG A 244 15.74 -12.24 2.43
C ARG A 244 14.38 -12.82 2.71
N ILE A 245 14.34 -13.95 3.44
CA ILE A 245 13.11 -14.60 3.88
C ILE A 245 13.02 -14.53 5.39
N HIS A 246 11.89 -14.03 5.90
CA HIS A 246 11.55 -14.06 7.32
C HIS A 246 10.54 -15.18 7.56
N PHE A 247 10.93 -16.19 8.30
CA PHE A 247 10.07 -17.27 8.75
C PHE A 247 9.54 -16.98 10.15
N LEU A 248 8.22 -16.88 10.26
CA LEU A 248 7.53 -16.83 11.54
C LEU A 248 7.20 -18.26 11.96
N LEU A 249 7.81 -18.72 13.02
CA LEU A 249 7.68 -20.09 13.54
C LEU A 249 7.01 -20.02 14.91
N SER A 250 5.71 -20.31 14.98
CA SER A 250 4.97 -20.21 16.22
C SER A 250 5.26 -21.36 17.23
N SER A 251 5.83 -22.48 16.74
CA SER A 251 6.03 -23.69 17.58
C SER A 251 7.24 -24.56 17.20
N LEU A 252 8.19 -24.05 16.40
CA LEU A 252 9.27 -24.85 15.81
C LEU A 252 10.68 -24.37 16.17
N LEU A 253 10.83 -23.53 17.17
CA LEU A 253 12.09 -22.86 17.51
C LEU A 253 13.23 -23.84 17.82
N ASP A 254 12.93 -24.99 18.42
CA ASP A 254 13.92 -25.97 18.86
C ASP A 254 14.40 -26.93 17.75
N ILE A 255 13.76 -26.92 16.58
CA ILE A 255 14.03 -27.85 15.48
C ILE A 255 14.93 -27.21 14.40
N VAL A 256 15.03 -25.90 14.40
CA VAL A 256 15.70 -25.17 13.35
C VAL A 256 17.19 -25.04 13.62
N VAL A 257 18.01 -25.68 12.77
CA VAL A 257 19.47 -25.58 12.84
C VAL A 257 19.96 -24.47 11.91
N PRO A 258 20.63 -23.43 12.43
CA PRO A 258 21.31 -22.41 11.61
C PRO A 258 22.35 -23.04 10.68
N PHE A 259 22.56 -22.44 9.50
CA PHE A 259 23.57 -22.88 8.54
C PHE A 259 24.09 -21.74 7.68
N ASP A 260 25.28 -21.96 7.12
CA ASP A 260 25.90 -21.09 6.10
C ASP A 260 26.35 -21.98 4.93
N LEU A 261 25.94 -21.62 3.70
CA LEU A 261 26.34 -22.28 2.45
C LEU A 261 26.95 -21.23 1.51
N ILE A 262 27.93 -21.65 0.72
CA ILE A 262 28.59 -20.81 -0.28
C ILE A 262 28.39 -21.43 -1.66
N ASN A 263 27.99 -20.62 -2.63
CA ASN A 263 27.97 -20.97 -4.04
C ASN A 263 29.10 -20.19 -4.75
N GLN A 264 30.16 -20.88 -5.09
CA GLN A 264 31.32 -20.27 -5.75
C GLN A 264 31.00 -19.79 -7.18
N VAL A 265 30.02 -20.41 -7.85
CA VAL A 265 29.62 -20.04 -9.21
C VAL A 265 28.99 -18.66 -9.25
N THR A 266 28.14 -18.37 -8.27
CA THR A 266 27.43 -17.08 -8.19
C THR A 266 28.15 -16.05 -7.30
N GLY A 267 29.15 -16.45 -6.53
CA GLY A 267 29.84 -15.59 -5.56
C GLY A 267 28.95 -15.19 -4.38
N GLU A 268 27.98 -16.02 -4.01
CA GLU A 268 26.99 -15.74 -2.98
C GLU A 268 27.04 -16.70 -1.81
N LYS A 269 26.49 -16.27 -0.70
CA LYS A 269 26.23 -17.08 0.50
C LYS A 269 24.73 -17.18 0.78
N LEU A 270 24.31 -18.35 1.28
CA LEU A 270 22.97 -18.59 1.81
C LEU A 270 23.10 -18.88 3.30
N THR A 271 22.59 -17.98 4.13
CA THR A 271 22.75 -18.02 5.58
C THR A 271 21.37 -18.07 6.26
N LEU A 272 21.16 -19.05 7.14
CA LEU A 272 20.02 -19.11 8.04
C LEU A 272 20.46 -18.75 9.46
N LYS A 273 19.86 -17.71 10.03
CA LYS A 273 20.11 -17.26 11.41
C LYS A 273 18.81 -17.03 12.16
N GLN A 274 18.85 -17.30 13.46
CA GLN A 274 17.79 -16.90 14.37
C GLN A 274 17.87 -15.39 14.64
N PHE A 275 16.74 -14.73 14.65
CA PHE A 275 16.62 -13.30 14.94
C PHE A 275 15.36 -13.07 15.78
N GLU A 276 15.52 -12.83 17.08
CA GLU A 276 14.42 -12.72 18.04
C GLU A 276 13.52 -13.99 18.00
N ASN A 277 12.24 -13.82 17.68
CA ASN A 277 11.23 -14.88 17.58
C ASN A 277 11.02 -15.38 16.14
N ALA A 278 11.97 -15.16 15.24
CA ALA A 278 11.89 -15.53 13.83
C ALA A 278 13.21 -16.10 13.34
N PHE A 279 13.19 -16.81 12.21
CA PHE A 279 14.38 -17.17 11.48
C PHE A 279 14.49 -16.36 10.20
N CYS A 280 15.70 -15.96 9.90
CA CYS A 280 16.01 -15.17 8.72
C CYS A 280 16.95 -15.92 7.81
N LEU A 281 16.47 -16.31 6.62
CA LEU A 281 17.27 -16.85 5.54
C LEU A 281 17.66 -15.71 4.60
N THR A 282 18.96 -15.53 4.39
CA THR A 282 19.50 -14.51 3.49
C THR A 282 20.33 -15.15 2.40
N ARG A 283 20.09 -14.79 1.15
CA ARG A 283 20.98 -15.04 0.02
C ARG A 283 21.52 -13.70 -0.47
N CYS A 284 22.83 -13.55 -0.47
CA CYS A 284 23.48 -12.29 -0.83
C CYS A 284 24.94 -12.53 -1.26
N PRO A 285 25.61 -11.56 -1.91
CA PRO A 285 27.03 -11.60 -2.16
C PRO A 285 27.85 -11.91 -0.91
N ILE A 286 28.95 -12.63 -1.02
CA ILE A 286 29.79 -13.07 0.11
C ILE A 286 30.25 -11.87 0.96
N GLY A 287 30.56 -10.73 0.31
CA GLY A 287 31.01 -9.50 1.00
C GLY A 287 29.92 -8.68 1.68
N TRP A 288 28.65 -9.08 1.61
CA TRP A 288 27.56 -8.34 2.26
C TRP A 288 27.50 -8.61 3.76
N ASP A 289 27.24 -7.53 4.52
CA ASP A 289 27.06 -7.53 5.97
C ASP A 289 25.72 -6.93 6.41
N GLY A 290 25.56 -6.68 7.71
CA GLY A 290 24.36 -6.09 8.29
C GLY A 290 24.09 -4.66 7.83
N SER A 291 25.11 -3.87 7.48
CA SER A 291 24.98 -2.48 7.03
C SER A 291 24.35 -2.40 5.65
N ASN A 292 24.70 -3.30 4.75
CA ASN A 292 24.06 -3.40 3.42
C ASN A 292 22.56 -3.66 3.53
N TRP A 293 22.16 -4.58 4.42
CA TRP A 293 20.75 -4.88 4.66
C TRP A 293 20.00 -3.74 5.33
N LYS A 294 20.64 -3.00 6.22
CA LYS A 294 20.06 -1.80 6.84
C LYS A 294 19.75 -0.73 5.80
N ASN A 295 20.69 -0.43 4.92
CA ASN A 295 20.52 0.56 3.85
C ASN A 295 19.33 0.19 2.93
N VAL A 296 19.25 -1.08 2.51
CA VAL A 296 18.13 -1.59 1.71
C VAL A 296 16.80 -1.45 2.47
N TRP A 297 16.79 -1.73 3.78
CA TRP A 297 15.60 -1.63 4.60
C TRP A 297 15.14 -0.18 4.81
N ASP A 298 16.08 0.74 5.02
CA ASP A 298 15.79 2.16 5.18
C ASP A 298 15.24 2.75 3.88
N GLU A 299 15.79 2.36 2.73
CA GLU A 299 15.24 2.70 1.42
C GLU A 299 13.84 2.11 1.20
N PHE A 300 13.63 0.87 1.63
CA PHE A 300 12.32 0.23 1.57
C PHE A 300 11.28 1.00 2.39
N LYS A 301 11.61 1.43 3.61
CA LYS A 301 10.69 2.20 4.48
C LYS A 301 10.39 3.62 4.00
N ALA A 302 11.32 4.22 3.26
CA ALA A 302 11.25 5.66 2.96
C ALA A 302 10.09 6.09 2.04
N ARG A 303 9.38 5.18 1.35
CA ARG A 303 8.47 5.53 0.26
C ARG A 303 7.11 4.82 0.19
N PRO A 304 6.46 4.35 1.26
CA PRO A 304 5.21 3.63 1.10
C PRO A 304 4.01 4.56 0.90
N ASN A 305 3.15 4.18 -0.06
CA ASN A 305 1.75 4.56 -0.11
C ASN A 305 0.94 3.28 0.14
N PRO A 306 0.69 2.88 1.39
CA PRO A 306 0.00 1.63 1.66
C PRO A 306 -1.47 1.72 1.25
N ILE A 307 -1.93 0.67 0.56
CA ILE A 307 -3.34 0.39 0.31
C ILE A 307 -3.68 -0.88 1.07
N ASP A 308 -4.59 -0.78 2.01
CA ASP A 308 -5.01 -1.86 2.89
C ASP A 308 -6.47 -2.19 2.64
N ILE A 309 -6.75 -3.35 2.04
CA ILE A 309 -8.11 -3.82 1.76
C ILE A 309 -8.49 -4.86 2.79
N ARG A 310 -9.43 -4.50 3.67
CA ARG A 310 -9.96 -5.35 4.75
C ARG A 310 -11.47 -5.42 4.66
N ILE A 311 -11.97 -6.21 3.75
CA ILE A 311 -13.42 -6.31 3.52
C ILE A 311 -13.96 -7.48 4.33
N LYS A 312 -14.90 -7.16 5.21
CA LYS A 312 -15.70 -8.13 5.96
C LYS A 312 -16.98 -8.48 5.18
N ASP A 313 -17.68 -9.49 5.65
CA ASP A 313 -18.99 -9.85 5.09
C ASP A 313 -19.93 -8.64 5.10
N GLY A 314 -20.63 -8.41 3.98
CA GLY A 314 -21.48 -7.24 3.77
C GLY A 314 -20.77 -5.97 3.30
N GLY A 315 -19.43 -5.96 3.21
CA GLY A 315 -18.64 -4.82 2.71
C GLY A 315 -18.38 -4.83 1.19
N TYR A 316 -19.17 -5.58 0.42
CA TYR A 316 -19.04 -5.71 -1.03
C TYR A 316 -20.39 -5.54 -1.71
N ASP A 317 -20.41 -4.80 -2.80
CA ASP A 317 -21.57 -4.61 -3.68
C ASP A 317 -21.08 -4.68 -5.13
N ASP A 318 -21.61 -5.60 -5.90
CA ASP A 318 -21.28 -5.82 -7.32
C ASP A 318 -22.21 -5.05 -8.29
N GLY A 319 -23.24 -4.35 -7.77
CA GLY A 319 -24.19 -3.55 -8.53
C GLY A 319 -25.43 -4.30 -8.92
#